data_7823a381c488b59e9aab50c66385e098
#
_entry.id   7823a381c488b59e9aab50c66385e098
#
_cell.length_a   1.000
_cell.length_b   1.000
_cell.length_c   1.000
_cell.angle_alpha   90.00
_cell.angle_beta   90.00
_cell.angle_gamma   90.00
#
_symmetry.space_group_name_H-M   'P 1'
#
loop_
_entity.id
_entity.type
_entity.pdbx_description
1 polymer ?
#
loop_
_entity_poly.entity_id
_entity_poly.type
_entity_poly.pdbx_seq_one_letter_code
_entity_poly.pdbx_strand_id
1 'polypeptide(L)'
;MKTLVETSLFNLFASYTNGAGPALGELPAAYDDFVNCLATLSPAGDLTGQLRCLNYTKIELAFMRQACNGMAEDCRNILYDVFIDKTLALLDAEAEILKEMLRHGTVSAGFHAEAVRGSGSKSSVTLTWNGTDSDLIELVAALMAAVPIAPAAIS
;
A
#
# COMPACT_ATOMS: atom_id res chain seq x y z
N MET A 1 1.43 -3.97 20.35
CA MET A 1 1.27 -4.26 18.92
C MET A 1 2.61 -4.80 18.42
N LYS A 2 2.66 -6.06 17.99
CA LYS A 2 3.92 -6.61 17.42
C LYS A 2 4.23 -5.83 16.14
N THR A 3 5.43 -5.30 16.02
CA THR A 3 5.90 -4.74 14.77
C THR A 3 6.26 -5.88 13.81
N LEU A 4 6.16 -5.68 12.51
CA LEU A 4 6.47 -6.72 11.50
C LEU A 4 7.92 -7.24 11.63
N VAL A 5 8.83 -6.40 12.11
CA VAL A 5 10.25 -6.77 12.35
C VAL A 5 10.46 -7.62 13.62
N GLU A 6 9.44 -7.78 14.46
CA GLU A 6 9.49 -8.64 15.66
C GLU A 6 8.88 -10.03 15.41
N THR A 7 8.55 -10.36 14.17
CA THR A 7 7.99 -11.66 13.78
C THR A 7 9.07 -12.75 13.80
N SER A 8 8.62 -14.01 13.90
CA SER A 8 9.49 -15.17 13.82
C SER A 8 10.32 -15.22 12.53
N LEU A 9 9.73 -14.78 11.41
CA LEU A 9 10.40 -14.72 10.11
C LEU A 9 11.63 -13.80 10.15
N PHE A 10 11.49 -12.59 10.71
CA PHE A 10 12.62 -11.66 10.86
C PHE A 10 13.70 -12.20 11.78
N ASN A 11 13.31 -12.87 12.86
CA ASN A 11 14.27 -13.50 13.76
C ASN A 11 15.06 -14.60 13.06
N LEU A 12 14.43 -15.42 12.19
CA LEU A 12 15.10 -16.43 11.38
C LEU A 12 16.09 -15.78 10.40
N PHE A 13 15.70 -14.73 9.70
CA PHE A 13 16.59 -14.01 8.78
C PHE A 13 17.78 -13.38 9.52
N ALA A 14 17.52 -12.71 10.65
CA ALA A 14 18.58 -12.09 11.46
C ALA A 14 19.56 -13.15 12.00
N SER A 15 19.07 -14.26 12.51
CA SER A 15 19.91 -15.37 12.98
C SER A 15 20.77 -15.95 11.86
N TYR A 16 20.19 -16.15 10.70
CA TYR A 16 20.89 -16.68 9.53
C TYR A 16 21.98 -15.71 9.05
N THR A 17 21.69 -14.41 8.92
CA THR A 17 22.69 -13.41 8.51
C THR A 17 23.79 -13.20 9.54
N ASN A 18 23.56 -13.55 10.80
CA ASN A 18 24.54 -13.54 11.88
C ASN A 18 25.33 -14.85 12.00
N GLY A 19 25.20 -15.78 11.05
CA GLY A 19 25.98 -17.00 10.97
C GLY A 19 25.37 -18.19 11.71
N ALA A 20 24.12 -18.11 12.16
CA ALA A 20 23.41 -19.30 12.62
C ALA A 20 23.10 -20.22 11.43
N GLY A 21 23.11 -21.52 11.66
CA GLY A 21 22.75 -22.49 10.63
C GLY A 21 21.31 -22.30 10.13
N PRO A 22 20.99 -22.74 8.90
CA PRO A 22 19.68 -22.54 8.31
C PRO A 22 18.61 -23.41 9.00
N ALA A 23 17.55 -22.76 9.50
CA ALA A 23 16.35 -23.40 10.08
C ALA A 23 15.27 -23.58 9.01
N LEU A 24 15.55 -24.39 7.97
CA LEU A 24 14.73 -24.48 6.77
C LEU A 24 13.29 -24.95 7.04
N GLY A 25 13.11 -25.86 8.00
CA GLY A 25 11.80 -26.40 8.36
C GLY A 25 10.86 -25.37 9.00
N GLU A 26 11.41 -24.29 9.55
CA GLU A 26 10.63 -23.24 10.23
C GLU A 26 10.20 -22.11 9.29
N LEU A 27 10.89 -21.93 8.15
CA LEU A 27 10.63 -20.82 7.22
C LEU A 27 9.18 -20.75 6.72
N PRO A 28 8.53 -21.84 6.27
CA PRO A 28 7.14 -21.76 5.79
C PRO A 28 6.18 -21.30 6.88
N ALA A 29 6.26 -21.86 8.08
CA ALA A 29 5.38 -21.50 9.18
C ALA A 29 5.64 -20.05 9.66
N ALA A 30 6.90 -19.63 9.69
CA ALA A 30 7.27 -18.26 10.04
C ALA A 30 6.78 -17.24 8.98
N TYR A 31 6.81 -17.63 7.71
CA TYR A 31 6.25 -16.80 6.64
C TYR A 31 4.73 -16.66 6.76
N ASP A 32 4.01 -17.76 7.04
CA ASP A 32 2.56 -17.74 7.23
C ASP A 32 2.18 -16.86 8.45
N ASP A 33 2.95 -16.95 9.55
CA ASP A 33 2.77 -16.06 10.71
C ASP A 33 3.00 -14.59 10.34
N PHE A 34 4.01 -14.29 9.53
CA PHE A 34 4.27 -12.94 9.02
C PHE A 34 3.09 -12.41 8.17
N VAL A 35 2.57 -13.23 7.25
CA VAL A 35 1.41 -12.87 6.41
C VAL A 35 0.18 -12.59 7.28
N ASN A 36 -0.08 -13.42 8.28
CA ASN A 36 -1.18 -13.21 9.22
C ASN A 36 -0.99 -11.93 10.04
N CYS A 37 0.23 -11.65 10.51
CA CYS A 37 0.55 -10.41 11.22
C CYS A 37 0.32 -9.19 10.31
N LEU A 38 0.73 -9.26 9.06
CA LEU A 38 0.52 -8.21 8.05
C LEU A 38 -0.98 -7.95 7.82
N ALA A 39 -1.77 -9.02 7.66
CA ALA A 39 -3.22 -8.92 7.47
C ALA A 39 -3.96 -8.33 8.69
N THR A 40 -3.40 -8.46 9.89
CA THR A 40 -3.95 -7.87 11.13
C THR A 40 -3.52 -6.43 11.37
N LEU A 41 -2.60 -5.89 10.56
CA LEU A 41 -2.33 -4.45 10.55
C LEU A 41 -3.61 -3.75 10.08
N SER A 42 -4.44 -3.39 11.06
CA SER A 42 -5.82 -2.96 10.84
C SER A 42 -5.90 -1.74 9.92
N PRO A 43 -6.79 -1.77 8.91
CA PRO A 43 -7.05 -0.61 8.05
C PRO A 43 -7.81 0.52 8.77
N ALA A 44 -8.06 0.42 10.06
CA ALA A 44 -8.84 1.38 10.81
C ALA A 44 -8.07 2.68 11.10
N GLY A 45 -7.87 3.49 10.08
CA GLY A 45 -7.72 4.93 10.25
C GLY A 45 -6.35 5.56 9.96
N ASP A 46 -5.20 4.88 10.16
CA ASP A 46 -3.88 5.49 9.87
C ASP A 46 -3.14 4.81 8.72
N LEU A 47 -3.63 5.02 7.50
CA LEU A 47 -2.99 4.51 6.28
C LEU A 47 -1.55 5.01 6.11
N THR A 48 -1.28 6.25 6.54
CA THR A 48 0.07 6.83 6.47
C THR A 48 1.03 6.13 7.43
N GLY A 49 0.60 5.86 8.66
CA GLY A 49 1.38 5.11 9.63
C GLY A 49 1.63 3.68 9.18
N GLN A 50 0.63 3.02 8.60
CA GLN A 50 0.79 1.68 8.00
C GLN A 50 1.81 1.70 6.86
N LEU A 51 1.72 2.65 5.93
CA LEU A 51 2.67 2.77 4.83
C LEU A 51 4.10 3.00 5.33
N ARG A 52 4.28 3.81 6.38
CA ARG A 52 5.58 3.99 7.03
C ARG A 52 6.10 2.69 7.65
N CYS A 53 5.24 1.93 8.32
CA CYS A 53 5.59 0.62 8.89
C CYS A 53 6.05 -0.36 7.80
N LEU A 54 5.32 -0.46 6.69
CA LEU A 54 5.71 -1.30 5.56
C LEU A 54 7.05 -0.86 4.95
N ASN A 55 7.24 0.44 4.73
CA ASN A 55 8.49 0.96 4.18
C ASN A 55 9.68 0.71 5.11
N TYR A 56 9.52 0.89 6.42
CA TYR A 56 10.54 0.55 7.40
C TYR A 56 10.90 -0.94 7.34
N THR A 57 9.89 -1.80 7.36
CA THR A 57 10.08 -3.25 7.27
C THR A 57 10.80 -3.66 5.98
N LYS A 58 10.48 -3.03 4.84
CA LYS A 58 11.19 -3.24 3.57
C LYS A 58 12.66 -2.85 3.64
N ILE A 59 12.97 -1.72 4.26
CA ILE A 59 14.36 -1.27 4.41
C ILE A 59 15.16 -2.29 5.21
N GLU A 60 14.66 -2.72 6.35
CA GLU A 60 15.31 -3.74 7.19
C GLU A 60 15.53 -5.03 6.42
N LEU A 61 14.53 -5.49 5.67
CA LEU A 61 14.61 -6.71 4.88
C LEU A 61 15.60 -6.59 3.72
N ALA A 62 15.68 -5.41 3.08
CA ALA A 62 16.66 -5.15 2.02
C ALA A 62 18.11 -5.19 2.55
N PHE A 63 18.35 -4.71 3.77
CA PHE A 63 19.65 -4.87 4.43
C PHE A 63 19.99 -6.32 4.72
N MET A 64 19.02 -7.13 5.19
CA MET A 64 19.20 -8.56 5.37
C MET A 64 19.50 -9.26 4.05
N ARG A 65 18.80 -8.87 2.96
CA ARG A 65 19.08 -9.39 1.62
C ARG A 65 20.51 -9.08 1.16
N GLN A 66 20.97 -7.87 1.42
CA GLN A 66 22.34 -7.48 1.11
C GLN A 66 23.37 -8.27 1.94
N ALA A 67 23.09 -8.51 3.20
CA ALA A 67 23.92 -9.34 4.06
C ALA A 67 24.02 -10.77 3.52
N CYS A 68 22.91 -11.39 3.10
CA CYS A 68 22.91 -12.71 2.46
C CYS A 68 23.76 -12.73 1.17
N ASN A 69 23.71 -11.67 0.36
CA ASN A 69 24.53 -11.57 -0.85
C ASN A 69 26.05 -11.48 -0.56
N GLY A 70 26.41 -10.98 0.62
CA GLY A 70 27.79 -10.90 1.09
C GLY A 70 28.32 -12.20 1.73
N MET A 71 27.45 -13.20 1.95
CA MET A 71 27.87 -14.48 2.52
C MET A 71 28.67 -15.30 1.53
N ALA A 72 29.58 -16.13 2.05
CA ALA A 72 30.32 -17.09 1.21
C ALA A 72 29.33 -18.11 0.59
N GLU A 73 29.63 -18.57 -0.63
CA GLU A 73 28.74 -19.48 -1.38
C GLU A 73 28.38 -20.78 -0.63
N ASP A 74 29.32 -21.32 0.12
CA ASP A 74 29.14 -22.51 0.92
C ASP A 74 28.26 -22.33 2.16
N CYS A 75 28.11 -21.09 2.62
CA CYS A 75 27.23 -20.68 3.73
C CYS A 75 25.86 -20.19 3.27
N ARG A 76 25.71 -19.90 1.98
CA ARG A 76 24.50 -19.32 1.42
C ARG A 76 23.44 -20.39 1.13
N ASN A 77 22.21 -20.15 1.61
CA ASN A 77 21.07 -21.01 1.32
C ASN A 77 20.04 -20.29 0.46
N ILE A 78 19.79 -20.83 -0.72
CA ILE A 78 18.89 -20.24 -1.71
C ILE A 78 17.44 -20.09 -1.19
N LEU A 79 17.00 -20.95 -0.27
CA LEU A 79 15.64 -20.83 0.28
C LEU A 79 15.46 -19.56 1.12
N TYR A 80 16.49 -19.15 1.86
CA TYR A 80 16.45 -17.85 2.55
C TYR A 80 16.33 -16.70 1.57
N ASP A 81 17.08 -16.72 0.48
CA ASP A 81 16.97 -15.72 -0.59
C ASP A 81 15.57 -15.67 -1.17
N VAL A 82 14.98 -16.83 -1.48
CA VAL A 82 13.62 -16.94 -2.02
C VAL A 82 12.57 -16.37 -1.04
N PHE A 83 12.68 -16.70 0.24
CA PHE A 83 11.72 -16.19 1.23
C PHE A 83 11.89 -14.70 1.50
N ILE A 84 13.11 -14.17 1.48
CA ILE A 84 13.36 -12.71 1.56
C ILE A 84 12.75 -12.01 0.36
N ASP A 85 13.02 -12.48 -0.86
CA ASP A 85 12.50 -11.88 -2.08
C ASP A 85 10.96 -11.97 -2.15
N LYS A 86 10.38 -13.09 -1.73
CA LYS A 86 8.93 -13.28 -1.62
C LYS A 86 8.30 -12.31 -0.61
N THR A 87 8.96 -12.08 0.51
CA THR A 87 8.48 -11.14 1.55
C THR A 87 8.58 -9.68 1.07
N LEU A 88 9.66 -9.32 0.37
CA LEU A 88 9.81 -8.01 -0.25
C LEU A 88 8.70 -7.75 -1.27
N ALA A 89 8.43 -8.72 -2.16
CA ALA A 89 7.36 -8.59 -3.15
C ALA A 89 5.98 -8.42 -2.51
N LEU A 90 5.70 -9.14 -1.42
CA LEU A 90 4.45 -8.98 -0.67
C LEU A 90 4.34 -7.57 -0.06
N LEU A 91 5.39 -7.08 0.59
CA LEU A 91 5.41 -5.72 1.16
C LEU A 91 5.25 -4.63 0.09
N ASP A 92 5.80 -4.84 -1.10
CA ASP A 92 5.61 -3.93 -2.23
C ASP A 92 4.15 -3.89 -2.69
N ALA A 93 3.52 -5.05 -2.83
CA ALA A 93 2.11 -5.15 -3.22
C ALA A 93 1.19 -4.46 -2.20
N GLU A 94 1.40 -4.71 -0.90
CA GLU A 94 0.63 -4.05 0.17
C GLU A 94 0.85 -2.53 0.20
N ALA A 95 2.09 -2.08 -0.02
CA ALA A 95 2.40 -0.65 -0.07
C ALA A 95 1.71 0.05 -1.25
N GLU A 96 1.60 -0.60 -2.42
CA GLU A 96 0.86 -0.04 -3.56
C GLU A 96 -0.65 0.04 -3.27
N ILE A 97 -1.25 -0.98 -2.64
CA ILE A 97 -2.64 -0.94 -2.21
C ILE A 97 -2.89 0.25 -1.28
N LEU A 98 -2.03 0.46 -0.27
CA LEU A 98 -2.18 1.58 0.66
C LEU A 98 -2.00 2.94 -0.03
N LYS A 99 -1.09 3.05 -0.99
CA LYS A 99 -0.90 4.27 -1.79
C LYS A 99 -2.15 4.61 -2.60
N GLU A 100 -2.77 3.60 -3.24
CA GLU A 100 -4.02 3.79 -3.96
C GLU A 100 -5.15 4.19 -3.02
N MET A 101 -5.28 3.56 -1.86
CA MET A 101 -6.27 3.96 -0.86
C MET A 101 -6.06 5.40 -0.37
N LEU A 102 -4.82 5.84 -0.19
CA LEU A 102 -4.49 7.22 0.17
C LEU A 102 -4.87 8.20 -0.94
N ARG A 103 -4.61 7.87 -2.21
CA ARG A 103 -5.01 8.70 -3.36
C ARG A 103 -6.53 8.86 -3.44
N HIS A 104 -7.27 7.76 -3.31
CA HIS A 104 -8.73 7.79 -3.34
C HIS A 104 -9.34 8.44 -2.09
N GLY A 105 -8.73 8.26 -0.92
CA GLY A 105 -9.15 8.91 0.33
C GLY A 105 -9.03 10.43 0.29
N THR A 106 -7.99 10.97 -0.35
CA THR A 106 -7.83 12.42 -0.53
C THR A 106 -8.85 13.01 -1.51
N VAL A 107 -9.26 12.25 -2.53
CA VAL A 107 -10.34 12.65 -3.45
C VAL A 107 -11.68 12.67 -2.72
N SER A 108 -11.97 11.71 -1.86
CA SER A 108 -13.23 11.65 -1.10
C SER A 108 -13.33 12.75 -0.03
N ALA A 109 -12.24 13.16 0.58
CA ALA A 109 -12.22 14.26 1.56
C ALA A 109 -12.49 15.63 0.94
N GLY A 110 -12.30 15.78 -0.39
CA GLY A 110 -12.64 17.00 -1.14
C GLY A 110 -14.14 17.17 -1.44
N PHE A 111 -14.95 16.11 -1.24
CA PHE A 111 -16.39 16.12 -1.53
C PHE A 111 -17.29 16.24 -0.30
N HIS A 112 -16.78 16.54 0.88
CA HIS A 112 -17.61 17.04 1.95
C HIS A 112 -18.03 18.47 1.61
N ALA A 113 -19.04 18.59 0.76
CA ALA A 113 -19.85 19.80 0.69
C ALA A 113 -20.48 19.97 2.07
N GLU A 114 -19.93 20.83 2.85
CA GLU A 114 -20.56 21.34 4.06
C GLU A 114 -21.90 21.95 3.62
N ALA A 115 -22.98 21.22 3.83
CA ALA A 115 -24.31 21.73 3.62
C ALA A 115 -24.59 22.76 4.71
N VAL A 116 -24.09 23.96 4.51
CA VAL A 116 -24.48 25.11 5.32
C VAL A 116 -25.94 25.40 5.00
N ARG A 117 -26.84 25.01 5.89
CA ARG A 117 -28.21 25.48 5.93
C ARG A 117 -28.17 26.94 6.30
N GLY A 118 -28.16 27.79 5.28
CA GLY A 118 -28.27 29.24 5.43
C GLY A 118 -29.17 29.78 4.33
N SER A 119 -30.23 30.45 4.73
CA SER A 119 -31.24 31.08 3.91
C SER A 119 -30.65 31.99 2.80
N GLY A 120 -31.14 31.79 1.57
CA GLY A 120 -31.36 32.84 0.60
C GLY A 120 -30.15 33.66 0.14
N SER A 121 -29.09 33.02 -0.35
CA SER A 121 -28.05 33.68 -1.15
C SER A 121 -27.62 32.71 -2.27
N LYS A 122 -27.53 33.25 -3.50
CA LYS A 122 -26.96 32.50 -4.63
C LYS A 122 -25.51 32.17 -4.31
N SER A 123 -25.27 31.01 -3.70
CA SER A 123 -23.91 30.53 -3.48
C SER A 123 -23.34 30.02 -4.79
N SER A 124 -22.36 30.73 -5.33
CA SER A 124 -21.51 30.19 -6.39
C SER A 124 -20.69 29.05 -5.78
N VAL A 125 -20.99 27.81 -6.16
CA VAL A 125 -20.17 26.66 -5.83
C VAL A 125 -18.90 26.75 -6.67
N THR A 126 -17.77 27.06 -6.03
CA THR A 126 -16.48 27.02 -6.69
C THR A 126 -15.97 25.60 -6.62
N LEU A 127 -16.03 24.89 -7.74
CA LEU A 127 -15.42 23.57 -7.89
C LEU A 127 -13.92 23.75 -8.11
N THR A 128 -13.11 23.29 -7.16
CA THR A 128 -11.66 23.27 -7.31
C THR A 128 -11.24 21.85 -7.72
N TRP A 129 -10.63 21.74 -8.90
CA TRP A 129 -10.11 20.49 -9.40
C TRP A 129 -8.68 20.26 -8.90
N ASN A 130 -8.43 19.12 -8.24
CA ASN A 130 -7.12 18.73 -7.72
C ASN A 130 -6.56 17.48 -8.41
N GLY A 131 -7.19 17.03 -9.51
CA GLY A 131 -6.71 15.91 -10.32
C GLY A 131 -5.71 16.35 -11.38
N THR A 132 -5.19 15.39 -12.14
CA THR A 132 -4.36 15.65 -13.32
C THR A 132 -5.22 16.16 -14.48
N ASP A 133 -4.59 16.80 -15.48
CA ASP A 133 -5.30 17.27 -16.69
C ASP A 133 -5.96 16.08 -17.44
N SER A 134 -5.34 14.89 -17.39
CA SER A 134 -5.91 13.66 -17.98
C SER A 134 -7.20 13.25 -17.28
N ASP A 135 -7.24 13.30 -15.95
CA ASP A 135 -8.43 12.95 -15.16
C ASP A 135 -9.58 13.93 -15.43
N LEU A 136 -9.25 15.21 -15.65
CA LEU A 136 -10.24 16.23 -16.00
C LEU A 136 -10.85 15.95 -17.38
N ILE A 137 -10.03 15.56 -18.37
CA ILE A 137 -10.47 15.23 -19.72
C ILE A 137 -11.40 14.00 -19.69
N GLU A 138 -11.06 12.96 -18.93
CA GLU A 138 -11.90 11.77 -18.78
C GLU A 138 -13.24 12.10 -18.10
N LEU A 139 -13.23 12.94 -17.06
CA LEU A 139 -14.44 13.37 -16.38
C LEU A 139 -15.36 14.17 -17.31
N VAL A 140 -14.80 15.13 -18.07
CA VAL A 140 -15.55 15.92 -19.05
C VAL A 140 -16.13 15.03 -20.15
N ALA A 141 -15.36 14.08 -20.66
CA ALA A 141 -15.83 13.12 -21.66
C ALA A 141 -16.99 12.25 -21.14
N ALA A 142 -16.89 11.77 -19.89
CA ALA A 142 -17.96 11.00 -19.25
C ALA A 142 -19.22 11.83 -19.02
N LEU A 143 -19.09 13.09 -18.61
CA LEU A 143 -20.22 13.99 -18.44
C LEU A 143 -20.90 14.32 -19.77
N MET A 144 -20.13 14.54 -20.85
CA MET A 144 -20.70 14.78 -22.17
C MET A 144 -21.43 13.55 -22.72
N ALA A 145 -20.93 12.34 -22.44
CA ALA A 145 -21.60 11.09 -22.84
C ALA A 145 -22.88 10.82 -22.04
N ALA A 146 -22.99 11.33 -20.81
CA ALA A 146 -24.14 11.15 -19.93
C ALA A 146 -25.28 12.17 -20.16
N VAL A 147 -25.06 13.24 -20.93
CA VAL A 147 -26.12 14.21 -21.26
C VAL A 147 -26.95 13.65 -22.42
N PRO A 148 -28.23 13.26 -22.20
CA PRO A 148 -29.09 12.86 -23.30
C PRO A 148 -29.36 14.08 -24.21
N ILE A 149 -28.95 13.98 -25.46
CA ILE A 149 -29.33 14.97 -26.48
C ILE A 149 -30.84 14.83 -26.67
N ALA A 150 -31.60 15.77 -26.11
CA ALA A 150 -33.02 15.83 -26.41
C ALA A 150 -33.20 16.13 -27.91
N PRO A 151 -34.00 15.34 -28.66
CA PRO A 151 -34.24 15.61 -30.06
C PRO A 151 -34.94 16.98 -30.14
N ALA A 152 -34.39 17.88 -30.95
CA ALA A 152 -35.02 19.14 -31.27
C ALA A 152 -36.37 18.85 -31.93
N ALA A 153 -37.45 19.28 -31.32
CA ALA A 153 -38.77 19.24 -31.90
C ALA A 153 -38.77 20.20 -33.11
N ILE A 154 -38.82 19.63 -34.29
CA ILE A 154 -39.04 20.36 -35.51
C ILE A 154 -40.55 20.62 -35.59
N SER A 155 -40.94 21.88 -35.42
CA SER A 155 -42.30 22.33 -35.72
C SER A 155 -42.44 22.63 -37.18
#